data_bdede6de552b4d4d6b28acb4eb1f946b
#
_entry.id   bdede6de552b4d4d6b28acb4eb1f946b
#
_cell.length_a   1.000
_cell.length_b   1.000
_cell.length_c   1.000
_cell.angle_alpha   90.00
_cell.angle_beta   90.00
_cell.angle_gamma   90.00
#
_symmetry.space_group_name_H-M   'P 1'
#
loop_
_entity.id
_entity.type
_entity.pdbx_description
1 polymer ?
#
loop_
_entity_poly.entity_id
_entity_poly.type
_entity_poly.pdbx_seq_one_letter_code
_entity_poly.pdbx_strand_id
1 'polypeptide(L)'
;LRAHSIDNVTSLKAYRKRLLKMRADKNEHDYTEKIKDAIIQLGATCVGVADTEPLKKLTLNPPNLLDSFPRAISIALRLPHAAFEQIVDKPTPLYFSIYQTANRILDDIAFQTTNIIQRDGFKSLPIPASQVLDRKHWYGAITHKAVGRMAGLGWQGKSLLLVNPDYGPRIRLATVLTDAPLKADSPLKNLCGDCTLCRDACPAGAIKGVGTKDNYKNRDEALYFSRCVEKLVGEFSKLPNVGAAICGVCINVCPFGR
;
A
#
# COMPACT_ATOMS: atom_id res chain seq x y z
N LEU A 1 40.29 41.39 -23.88
CA LEU A 1 40.66 39.97 -23.72
C LEU A 1 40.37 39.41 -22.32
N ARG A 2 39.39 39.90 -21.54
CA ARG A 2 39.06 39.34 -20.18
C ARG A 2 37.62 38.85 -19.99
N ALA A 3 36.76 38.89 -20.98
CA ALA A 3 35.36 38.51 -20.83
C ALA A 3 35.03 37.01 -21.12
N HIS A 4 35.89 36.29 -21.85
CA HIS A 4 35.64 34.89 -22.25
C HIS A 4 36.02 33.82 -21.21
N SER A 5 36.66 34.17 -20.10
CA SER A 5 37.14 33.20 -19.10
C SER A 5 36.11 32.86 -18.02
N ILE A 6 35.18 33.76 -17.73
CA ILE A 6 34.20 33.58 -16.61
C ILE A 6 33.03 32.69 -17.04
N ASP A 7 32.58 32.79 -18.28
CA ASP A 7 31.47 31.99 -18.81
C ASP A 7 31.80 30.49 -18.90
N ASN A 8 33.04 30.17 -19.22
CA ASN A 8 33.53 28.78 -19.32
C ASN A 8 33.60 28.07 -17.96
N VAL A 9 34.00 28.77 -16.89
CA VAL A 9 34.11 28.18 -15.54
C VAL A 9 32.73 27.92 -14.94
N THR A 10 31.75 28.81 -15.20
CA THR A 10 30.37 28.64 -14.76
C THR A 10 29.70 27.48 -15.49
N SER A 11 29.92 27.36 -16.80
CA SER A 11 29.46 26.24 -17.64
C SER A 11 30.06 24.89 -17.17
N LEU A 12 31.35 24.82 -16.89
CA LEU A 12 32.02 23.60 -16.38
C LEU A 12 31.50 23.17 -15.00
N LYS A 13 31.23 24.10 -14.08
CA LYS A 13 30.64 23.81 -12.78
C LYS A 13 29.23 23.27 -12.91
N ALA A 14 28.41 23.88 -13.76
CA ALA A 14 27.06 23.43 -14.05
C ALA A 14 27.02 22.03 -14.67
N TYR A 15 27.90 21.77 -15.64
CA TYR A 15 28.07 20.46 -16.27
C TYR A 15 28.51 19.38 -15.27
N ARG A 16 29.50 19.68 -14.41
CA ARG A 16 29.97 18.75 -13.36
C ARG A 16 28.86 18.43 -12.35
N LYS A 17 28.08 19.43 -11.93
CA LYS A 17 26.91 19.24 -11.04
C LYS A 17 25.86 18.34 -11.70
N ARG A 18 25.60 18.53 -13.00
CA ARG A 18 24.67 17.70 -13.78
C ARG A 18 25.13 16.24 -13.86
N LEU A 19 26.42 16.00 -14.14
CA LEU A 19 26.99 14.65 -14.18
C LEU A 19 26.94 13.94 -12.82
N LEU A 20 27.24 14.66 -11.74
CA LEU A 20 27.16 14.09 -10.38
C LEU A 20 25.72 13.71 -10.03
N LYS A 21 24.75 14.56 -10.39
CA LYS A 21 23.32 14.26 -10.21
C LYS A 21 22.89 13.03 -11.03
N MET A 22 23.28 12.94 -12.30
CA MET A 22 22.97 11.78 -13.16
C MET A 22 23.57 10.47 -12.61
N ARG A 23 24.77 10.48 -12.03
CA ARG A 23 25.40 9.32 -11.38
C ARG A 23 24.67 8.93 -10.09
N ALA A 24 24.26 9.91 -9.28
CA ALA A 24 23.50 9.67 -8.06
C ALA A 24 22.12 9.08 -8.40
N ASP A 25 21.42 9.66 -9.38
CA ASP A 25 20.11 9.18 -9.84
C ASP A 25 20.18 7.75 -10.40
N LYS A 26 21.27 7.40 -11.11
CA LYS A 26 21.51 6.04 -11.60
C LYS A 26 21.74 5.05 -10.45
N ASN A 27 22.58 5.40 -9.48
CA ASN A 27 22.83 4.54 -8.31
C ASN A 27 21.56 4.33 -7.48
N GLU A 28 20.72 5.37 -7.30
CA GLU A 28 19.43 5.27 -6.62
C GLU A 28 18.49 4.33 -7.37
N HIS A 29 18.43 4.43 -8.69
CA HIS A 29 17.59 3.57 -9.51
C HIS A 29 18.08 2.11 -9.44
N ASP A 30 19.36 1.86 -9.66
CA ASP A 30 19.94 0.51 -9.65
C ASP A 30 19.74 -0.17 -8.28
N TYR A 31 19.88 0.59 -7.18
CA TYR A 31 19.62 0.07 -5.83
C TYR A 31 18.13 -0.20 -5.59
N THR A 32 17.26 0.65 -6.11
CA THR A 32 15.80 0.47 -6.00
C THR A 32 15.36 -0.82 -6.69
N GLU A 33 15.83 -1.06 -7.92
CA GLU A 33 15.48 -2.29 -8.65
C GLU A 33 16.06 -3.54 -7.95
N LYS A 34 17.30 -3.49 -7.44
CA LYS A 34 17.87 -4.57 -6.61
C LYS A 34 16.97 -4.95 -5.45
N ILE A 35 16.45 -3.96 -4.72
CA ILE A 35 15.56 -4.20 -3.57
C ILE A 35 14.20 -4.73 -4.03
N LYS A 36 13.60 -4.16 -5.08
CA LYS A 36 12.35 -4.65 -5.66
C LYS A 36 12.46 -6.11 -6.12
N ASP A 37 13.51 -6.44 -6.85
CA ASP A 37 13.78 -7.81 -7.34
C ASP A 37 13.92 -8.79 -6.17
N ALA A 38 14.67 -8.42 -5.13
CA ALA A 38 14.80 -9.25 -3.94
C ALA A 38 13.45 -9.52 -3.27
N ILE A 39 12.57 -8.52 -3.17
CA ILE A 39 11.23 -8.65 -2.60
C ILE A 39 10.34 -9.57 -3.46
N ILE A 40 10.43 -9.47 -4.79
CA ILE A 40 9.71 -10.37 -5.70
C ILE A 40 10.23 -11.81 -5.54
N GLN A 41 11.53 -12.01 -5.43
CA GLN A 41 12.14 -13.34 -5.18
C GLN A 41 11.72 -13.94 -3.83
N LEU A 42 11.43 -13.12 -2.82
CA LEU A 42 10.86 -13.56 -1.54
C LEU A 42 9.39 -13.98 -1.65
N GLY A 43 8.74 -13.80 -2.81
CA GLY A 43 7.40 -14.27 -3.10
C GLY A 43 6.33 -13.18 -3.14
N ALA A 44 6.69 -11.90 -3.10
CA ALA A 44 5.73 -10.81 -3.32
C ALA A 44 5.18 -10.85 -4.76
N THR A 45 3.92 -10.45 -4.92
CA THR A 45 3.30 -10.33 -6.25
C THR A 45 3.63 -9.00 -6.91
N CYS A 46 3.61 -7.93 -6.13
CA CYS A 46 4.01 -6.59 -6.58
C CYS A 46 4.70 -5.85 -5.45
N VAL A 47 5.55 -4.92 -5.83
CA VAL A 47 6.27 -4.03 -4.92
C VAL A 47 6.38 -2.64 -5.53
N GLY A 48 6.31 -1.62 -4.69
CA GLY A 48 6.53 -0.24 -5.09
C GLY A 48 7.08 0.57 -3.93
N VAL A 49 7.63 1.75 -4.24
CA VAL A 49 8.25 2.65 -3.29
C VAL A 49 7.47 3.96 -3.23
N ALA A 50 7.06 4.37 -2.05
CA ALA A 50 6.39 5.64 -1.78
C ALA A 50 7.35 6.67 -1.21
N ASP A 51 7.19 7.92 -1.61
CA ASP A 51 7.64 9.08 -0.83
C ASP A 51 6.71 9.22 0.39
N THR A 52 7.28 9.35 1.58
CA THR A 52 6.51 9.43 2.82
C THR A 52 6.05 10.85 3.17
N GLU A 53 6.59 11.88 2.55
CA GLU A 53 6.23 13.27 2.88
C GLU A 53 4.72 13.56 2.78
N PRO A 54 4.02 13.14 1.70
CA PRO A 54 2.57 13.30 1.61
C PRO A 54 1.80 12.50 2.66
N LEU A 55 2.38 11.42 3.20
CA LEU A 55 1.76 10.52 4.18
C LEU A 55 1.81 11.05 5.62
N LYS A 56 2.65 12.04 5.93
CA LYS A 56 2.73 12.69 7.25
C LYS A 56 1.44 13.38 7.68
N LYS A 57 0.53 13.65 6.72
CA LYS A 57 -0.80 14.24 6.98
C LYS A 57 -1.81 13.22 7.53
N LEU A 58 -1.49 11.95 7.49
CA LEU A 58 -2.35 10.87 7.96
C LEU A 58 -2.22 10.68 9.48
N THR A 59 -3.19 9.99 10.06
CA THR A 59 -3.06 9.50 11.44
C THR A 59 -1.99 8.41 11.49
N LEU A 60 -0.92 8.68 12.22
CA LEU A 60 0.22 7.79 12.43
C LEU A 60 0.30 7.38 13.90
N ASN A 61 0.83 6.21 14.18
CA ASN A 61 1.08 5.75 15.55
C ASN A 61 2.47 5.06 15.65
N PRO A 62 3.47 5.69 16.28
CA PRO A 62 3.40 7.02 16.93
C PRO A 62 3.30 8.18 15.89
N PRO A 63 2.87 9.39 16.31
CA PRO A 63 2.70 10.53 15.40
C PRO A 63 3.95 10.92 14.60
N ASN A 64 5.13 10.70 15.16
CA ASN A 64 6.42 10.97 14.54
C ASN A 64 7.01 9.77 13.78
N LEU A 65 6.22 8.75 13.47
CA LEU A 65 6.67 7.50 12.84
C LEU A 65 7.53 7.72 11.59
N LEU A 66 7.19 8.71 10.77
CA LEU A 66 7.83 8.95 9.48
C LEU A 66 9.02 9.93 9.52
N ASP A 67 9.37 10.49 10.68
CA ASP A 67 10.42 11.53 10.75
C ASP A 67 11.81 11.02 10.32
N SER A 68 12.09 9.74 10.58
CA SER A 68 13.36 9.10 10.20
C SER A 68 13.27 8.26 8.93
N PHE A 69 12.12 8.21 8.25
CA PHE A 69 11.88 7.31 7.12
C PHE A 69 11.30 8.05 5.91
N PRO A 70 12.15 8.61 5.03
CA PRO A 70 11.70 9.33 3.85
C PRO A 70 11.08 8.41 2.78
N ARG A 71 11.25 7.10 2.89
CA ARG A 71 10.72 6.11 1.95
C ARG A 71 9.91 5.04 2.66
N ALA A 72 8.87 4.56 1.97
CA ALA A 72 8.07 3.42 2.40
C ALA A 72 7.92 2.44 1.22
N ILE A 73 8.34 1.20 1.43
CA ILE A 73 8.15 0.13 0.45
C ILE A 73 6.78 -0.49 0.72
N SER A 74 5.90 -0.53 -0.27
CA SER A 74 4.65 -1.28 -0.24
C SER A 74 4.85 -2.63 -0.88
N ILE A 75 4.56 -3.69 -0.15
CA ILE A 75 4.65 -5.08 -0.59
C ILE A 75 3.24 -5.63 -0.72
N ALA A 76 2.89 -6.17 -1.89
CA ALA A 76 1.59 -6.76 -2.13
C ALA A 76 1.68 -8.25 -2.45
N LEU A 77 0.74 -9.01 -1.89
CA LEU A 77 0.52 -10.42 -2.21
C LEU A 77 -0.88 -10.59 -2.78
N ARG A 78 -0.99 -11.20 -3.96
CA ARG A 78 -2.24 -11.57 -4.60
C ARG A 78 -2.94 -12.67 -3.82
N LEU A 79 -4.25 -12.54 -3.62
CA LEU A 79 -5.09 -13.61 -3.11
C LEU A 79 -5.67 -14.43 -4.27
N PRO A 80 -5.80 -15.76 -4.14
CA PRO A 80 -6.38 -16.62 -5.17
C PRO A 80 -7.82 -16.18 -5.48
N HIS A 81 -8.16 -16.03 -6.77
CA HIS A 81 -9.50 -15.62 -7.21
C HIS A 81 -10.58 -16.62 -6.73
N ALA A 82 -10.31 -17.93 -6.84
CA ALA A 82 -11.22 -18.98 -6.43
C ALA A 82 -11.67 -18.90 -4.95
N ALA A 83 -10.87 -18.26 -4.08
CA ALA A 83 -11.26 -18.03 -2.69
C ALA A 83 -12.44 -17.05 -2.54
N PHE A 84 -12.66 -16.20 -3.53
CA PHE A 84 -13.72 -15.20 -3.52
C PHE A 84 -14.98 -15.66 -4.24
N GLU A 85 -14.91 -16.61 -5.15
CA GLU A 85 -16.07 -17.12 -5.92
C GLU A 85 -17.18 -17.64 -5.01
N GLN A 86 -16.82 -18.17 -3.83
CA GLN A 86 -17.78 -18.66 -2.83
C GLN A 86 -18.31 -17.57 -1.90
N ILE A 87 -17.82 -16.34 -2.01
CA ILE A 87 -18.27 -15.21 -1.17
C ILE A 87 -19.46 -14.55 -1.86
N VAL A 88 -20.65 -14.79 -1.36
CA VAL A 88 -21.89 -14.14 -1.84
C VAL A 88 -22.20 -12.92 -0.98
N ASP A 89 -22.55 -13.12 0.28
CA ASP A 89 -22.99 -12.08 1.23
C ASP A 89 -22.18 -12.06 2.54
N LYS A 90 -21.33 -13.07 2.75
CA LYS A 90 -20.53 -13.25 3.97
C LYS A 90 -19.21 -13.95 3.67
N PRO A 91 -18.20 -13.82 4.57
CA PRO A 91 -16.93 -14.54 4.41
C PRO A 91 -17.09 -16.04 4.58
N THR A 92 -16.19 -16.80 3.95
CA THR A 92 -16.11 -18.26 4.12
C THR A 92 -14.92 -18.64 5.00
N PRO A 93 -14.94 -19.83 5.65
CA PRO A 93 -13.78 -20.37 6.38
C PRO A 93 -12.53 -20.52 5.51
N LEU A 94 -12.71 -20.87 4.21
CA LEU A 94 -11.63 -20.96 3.25
C LEU A 94 -10.95 -19.61 3.02
N TYR A 95 -11.75 -18.56 2.78
CA TYR A 95 -11.20 -17.20 2.65
C TYR A 95 -10.49 -16.75 3.92
N PHE A 96 -11.01 -17.06 5.09
CA PHE A 96 -10.36 -16.75 6.36
C PHE A 96 -8.97 -17.41 6.47
N SER A 97 -8.85 -18.70 6.15
CA SER A 97 -7.56 -19.42 6.17
C SER A 97 -6.55 -18.82 5.21
N ILE A 98 -6.99 -18.47 3.98
CA ILE A 98 -6.15 -17.83 2.98
C ILE A 98 -5.72 -16.43 3.44
N TYR A 99 -6.64 -15.65 4.03
CA TYR A 99 -6.34 -14.34 4.59
C TYR A 99 -5.25 -14.40 5.67
N GLN A 100 -5.34 -15.36 6.60
CA GLN A 100 -4.32 -15.55 7.64
C GLN A 100 -2.96 -15.95 7.04
N THR A 101 -2.97 -16.88 6.10
CA THR A 101 -1.75 -17.34 5.43
C THR A 101 -1.06 -16.22 4.68
N ALA A 102 -1.82 -15.43 3.91
CA ALA A 102 -1.28 -14.30 3.17
C ALA A 102 -0.67 -13.22 4.09
N ASN A 103 -1.28 -12.96 5.26
CA ASN A 103 -0.71 -12.02 6.22
C ASN A 103 0.63 -12.53 6.77
N ARG A 104 0.74 -13.82 7.15
CA ARG A 104 2.01 -14.39 7.63
C ARG A 104 3.11 -14.31 6.58
N ILE A 105 2.81 -14.66 5.33
CA ILE A 105 3.77 -14.57 4.22
C ILE A 105 4.24 -13.12 4.04
N LEU A 106 3.32 -12.15 4.08
CA LEU A 106 3.67 -10.73 3.98
C LEU A 106 4.54 -10.24 5.13
N ASP A 107 4.25 -10.68 6.36
CA ASP A 107 5.03 -10.33 7.54
C ASP A 107 6.45 -10.88 7.43
N ASP A 108 6.61 -12.13 6.94
CA ASP A 108 7.91 -12.74 6.67
C ASP A 108 8.69 -12.00 5.59
N ILE A 109 8.04 -11.66 4.46
CA ILE A 109 8.67 -10.90 3.38
C ILE A 109 9.11 -9.51 3.88
N ALA A 110 8.26 -8.81 4.63
CA ALA A 110 8.58 -7.49 5.18
C ALA A 110 9.77 -7.56 6.15
N PHE A 111 9.83 -8.59 6.99
CA PHE A 111 10.93 -8.78 7.93
C PHE A 111 12.24 -9.12 7.21
N GLN A 112 12.22 -9.99 6.21
CA GLN A 112 13.39 -10.33 5.40
C GLN A 112 13.88 -9.13 4.60
N THR A 113 12.96 -8.33 4.01
CA THR A 113 13.29 -7.06 3.34
C THR A 113 14.02 -6.11 4.29
N THR A 114 13.52 -5.98 5.53
CA THR A 114 14.17 -5.17 6.57
C THR A 114 15.60 -5.64 6.82
N ASN A 115 15.83 -6.95 6.93
CA ASN A 115 17.16 -7.51 7.14
C ASN A 115 18.12 -7.23 5.95
N ILE A 116 17.63 -7.29 4.71
CA ILE A 116 18.42 -6.97 3.52
C ILE A 116 18.88 -5.50 3.58
N ILE A 117 17.94 -4.59 3.82
CA ILE A 117 18.21 -3.15 3.87
C ILE A 117 19.18 -2.80 5.02
N GLN A 118 19.03 -3.42 6.18
CA GLN A 118 19.90 -3.21 7.34
C GLN A 118 21.33 -3.72 7.10
N ARG A 119 21.51 -4.83 6.36
CA ARG A 119 22.85 -5.32 5.96
C ARG A 119 23.55 -4.34 5.04
N ASP A 120 22.81 -3.58 4.24
CA ASP A 120 23.35 -2.53 3.38
C ASP A 120 23.60 -1.20 4.15
N GLY A 121 23.39 -1.18 5.49
CA GLY A 121 23.73 -0.07 6.39
C GLY A 121 22.62 0.96 6.60
N PHE A 122 21.41 0.73 6.10
CA PHE A 122 20.28 1.66 6.23
C PHE A 122 19.34 1.25 7.36
N LYS A 123 18.60 2.23 7.91
CA LYS A 123 17.52 1.97 8.85
C LYS A 123 16.30 1.40 8.11
N SER A 124 15.62 0.47 8.76
CA SER A 124 14.41 -0.13 8.23
C SER A 124 13.49 -0.62 9.34
N LEU A 125 12.17 -0.48 9.13
CA LEU A 125 11.13 -0.87 10.08
C LEU A 125 9.98 -1.56 9.36
N PRO A 126 9.74 -2.86 9.59
CA PRO A 126 8.61 -3.56 9.01
C PRO A 126 7.32 -3.22 9.77
N ILE A 127 6.24 -2.99 9.04
CA ILE A 127 4.88 -2.80 9.57
C ILE A 127 4.05 -4.01 9.14
N PRO A 128 3.59 -4.85 10.08
CA PRO A 128 2.85 -6.08 9.78
C PRO A 128 1.53 -5.84 9.05
N ALA A 129 1.14 -6.78 8.20
CA ALA A 129 0.00 -6.70 7.28
C ALA A 129 -1.37 -6.47 7.95
N SER A 130 -1.54 -6.88 9.18
CA SER A 130 -2.82 -6.81 9.92
C SER A 130 -2.69 -6.19 11.30
N GLN A 131 -1.69 -5.34 11.49
CA GLN A 131 -1.47 -4.68 12.77
C GLN A 131 -2.62 -3.72 13.12
N VAL A 132 -3.14 -3.83 14.35
CA VAL A 132 -4.10 -2.89 14.94
C VAL A 132 -3.53 -2.41 16.26
N LEU A 133 -3.16 -1.14 16.36
CA LEU A 133 -2.62 -0.48 17.56
C LEU A 133 -3.70 0.30 18.32
N ASP A 134 -4.65 0.88 17.60
CA ASP A 134 -5.83 1.57 18.15
C ASP A 134 -7.09 0.78 17.81
N ARG A 135 -7.59 0.00 18.77
CA ARG A 135 -8.79 -0.81 18.58
C ARG A 135 -10.09 0.01 18.53
N LYS A 136 -10.09 1.21 19.12
CA LYS A 136 -11.26 2.09 19.10
C LYS A 136 -11.52 2.65 17.71
N HIS A 137 -10.45 3.05 17.02
CA HIS A 137 -10.54 3.67 15.70
C HIS A 137 -10.08 2.74 14.56
N TRP A 138 -9.61 1.53 14.88
CA TRP A 138 -9.10 0.55 13.91
C TRP A 138 -7.90 1.07 13.10
N TYR A 139 -6.95 1.71 13.80
CA TYR A 139 -5.72 2.20 13.21
C TYR A 139 -4.53 1.29 13.56
N GLY A 140 -3.70 0.99 12.56
CA GLY A 140 -2.34 0.49 12.73
C GLY A 140 -1.34 1.62 12.88
N ALA A 141 -0.05 1.33 12.74
CA ALA A 141 1.02 2.33 12.74
C ALA A 141 0.89 3.31 11.56
N ILE A 142 0.55 2.79 10.38
CA ILE A 142 0.26 3.53 9.15
C ILE A 142 -0.74 2.75 8.31
N THR A 143 -1.50 3.42 7.45
CA THR A 143 -2.39 2.74 6.52
C THR A 143 -1.64 2.22 5.28
N HIS A 144 -1.48 0.89 5.16
CA HIS A 144 -0.87 0.24 4.00
C HIS A 144 -1.49 0.63 2.67
N LYS A 145 -2.80 0.91 2.65
CA LYS A 145 -3.52 1.32 1.43
C LYS A 145 -3.05 2.67 0.91
N ALA A 146 -2.74 3.61 1.82
CA ALA A 146 -2.21 4.90 1.43
C ALA A 146 -0.76 4.78 0.94
N VAL A 147 0.06 3.96 1.62
CA VAL A 147 1.42 3.65 1.16
C VAL A 147 1.37 2.99 -0.22
N GLY A 148 0.54 1.96 -0.41
CA GLY A 148 0.41 1.25 -1.69
C GLY A 148 -0.06 2.16 -2.83
N ARG A 149 -0.96 3.12 -2.55
CA ARG A 149 -1.35 4.13 -3.53
C ARG A 149 -0.18 5.03 -3.91
N MET A 150 0.56 5.56 -2.94
CA MET A 150 1.73 6.43 -3.19
C MET A 150 2.87 5.67 -3.87
N ALA A 151 2.97 4.36 -3.63
CA ALA A 151 3.92 3.44 -4.25
C ALA A 151 3.48 2.95 -5.64
N GLY A 152 2.42 3.48 -6.24
CA GLY A 152 1.98 3.12 -7.58
C GLY A 152 1.35 1.73 -7.72
N LEU A 153 1.00 1.04 -6.63
CA LEU A 153 0.42 -0.31 -6.69
C LEU A 153 -1.06 -0.32 -7.07
N GLY A 154 -1.71 0.84 -7.09
CA GLY A 154 -3.14 0.96 -7.40
C GLY A 154 -3.70 2.30 -6.97
N TRP A 155 -5.02 2.41 -7.02
CA TRP A 155 -5.76 3.61 -6.58
C TRP A 155 -6.70 3.28 -5.41
N GLN A 156 -7.13 4.31 -4.70
CA GLN A 156 -8.12 4.16 -3.66
C GLN A 156 -9.52 4.02 -4.29
N GLY A 157 -10.11 2.82 -4.18
CA GLY A 157 -11.45 2.54 -4.70
C GLY A 157 -12.58 3.10 -3.83
N LYS A 158 -13.81 3.11 -4.36
CA LYS A 158 -15.03 3.54 -3.64
C LYS A 158 -15.31 2.69 -2.39
N SER A 159 -14.79 1.46 -2.32
CA SER A 159 -14.82 0.59 -1.13
C SER A 159 -13.75 0.94 -0.09
N LEU A 160 -12.98 1.99 -0.28
CA LEU A 160 -11.81 2.37 0.52
C LEU A 160 -10.67 1.34 0.51
N LEU A 161 -10.72 0.35 -0.38
CA LEU A 161 -9.63 -0.59 -0.62
C LEU A 161 -8.66 -0.03 -1.67
N LEU A 162 -7.42 -0.50 -1.64
CA LEU A 162 -6.50 -0.32 -2.77
C LEU A 162 -6.97 -1.26 -3.90
N VAL A 163 -7.14 -0.72 -5.08
CA VAL A 163 -7.52 -1.46 -6.30
C VAL A 163 -6.31 -1.47 -7.23
N ASN A 164 -5.74 -2.63 -7.42
CA ASN A 164 -4.64 -2.85 -8.36
C ASN A 164 -5.19 -3.04 -9.78
N PRO A 165 -4.53 -2.57 -10.85
CA PRO A 165 -5.00 -2.75 -12.22
C PRO A 165 -5.24 -4.20 -12.60
N ASP A 166 -4.30 -5.09 -12.25
CA ASP A 166 -4.28 -6.49 -12.67
C ASP A 166 -5.04 -7.43 -11.72
N TYR A 167 -5.00 -7.14 -10.41
CA TYR A 167 -5.54 -8.03 -9.37
C TYR A 167 -6.76 -7.44 -8.65
N GLY A 168 -7.18 -6.24 -9.00
CA GLY A 168 -8.26 -5.54 -8.31
C GLY A 168 -7.95 -5.36 -6.82
N PRO A 169 -8.96 -5.43 -5.94
CA PRO A 169 -8.75 -5.38 -4.50
C PRO A 169 -8.37 -6.74 -3.89
N ARG A 170 -8.09 -7.79 -4.71
CA ARG A 170 -7.69 -9.13 -4.26
C ARG A 170 -6.22 -9.20 -3.91
N ILE A 171 -5.75 -8.20 -3.16
CA ILE A 171 -4.38 -8.08 -2.67
C ILE A 171 -4.38 -7.83 -1.16
N ARG A 172 -3.35 -8.35 -0.49
CA ARG A 172 -2.99 -7.98 0.88
C ARG A 172 -1.69 -7.19 0.83
N LEU A 173 -1.49 -6.35 1.82
CA LEU A 173 -0.39 -5.38 1.84
C LEU A 173 0.37 -5.44 3.15
N ALA A 174 1.70 -5.30 3.08
CA ALA A 174 2.58 -4.92 4.17
C ALA A 174 3.40 -3.70 3.77
N THR A 175 4.07 -3.08 4.73
CA THR A 175 4.90 -1.89 4.50
C THR A 175 6.25 -2.06 5.19
N VAL A 176 7.31 -1.59 4.53
CA VAL A 176 8.63 -1.44 5.16
C VAL A 176 9.04 0.02 5.05
N LEU A 177 9.24 0.69 6.17
CA LEU A 177 9.75 2.06 6.24
C LEU A 177 11.28 2.04 6.20
N THR A 178 11.92 3.01 5.52
CA THR A 178 13.38 3.04 5.41
C THR A 178 13.93 4.44 5.09
N ASP A 179 15.18 4.68 5.47
CA ASP A 179 15.98 5.83 5.04
C ASP A 179 16.90 5.51 3.85
N ALA A 180 16.84 4.28 3.32
CA ALA A 180 17.59 3.90 2.13
C ALA A 180 17.24 4.80 0.94
N PRO A 181 18.22 5.13 0.08
CA PRO A 181 18.04 6.00 -1.08
C PRO A 181 17.32 5.24 -2.19
N LEU A 182 16.01 5.11 -2.05
CA LEU A 182 15.14 4.44 -3.02
C LEU A 182 14.40 5.48 -3.86
N LYS A 183 14.31 5.24 -5.16
CA LYS A 183 13.51 6.05 -6.08
C LYS A 183 12.02 5.77 -5.85
N ALA A 184 11.25 6.81 -5.54
CA ALA A 184 9.81 6.68 -5.37
C ALA A 184 9.08 6.48 -6.71
N ASP A 185 8.08 5.60 -6.70
CA ASP A 185 7.13 5.42 -7.79
C ASP A 185 6.05 6.52 -7.75
N SER A 186 5.19 6.57 -8.77
CA SER A 186 4.13 7.57 -8.87
C SER A 186 2.75 6.94 -8.67
N PRO A 187 1.83 7.64 -7.99
CA PRO A 187 0.45 7.19 -7.83
C PRO A 187 -0.26 6.99 -9.17
N LEU A 188 -1.12 5.97 -9.23
CA LEU A 188 -1.97 5.71 -10.39
C LEU A 188 -3.25 6.54 -10.35
N LYS A 189 -3.77 6.85 -11.54
CA LYS A 189 -5.08 7.49 -11.71
C LYS A 189 -6.20 6.56 -11.24
N ASN A 190 -7.23 7.13 -10.61
CA ASN A 190 -8.41 6.37 -10.20
C ASN A 190 -9.27 5.98 -11.42
N LEU A 191 -9.56 4.69 -11.54
CA LEU A 191 -10.33 4.12 -12.64
C LEU A 191 -11.71 3.58 -12.20
N CYS A 192 -12.18 3.86 -10.98
CA CYS A 192 -13.52 3.41 -10.53
C CYS A 192 -14.68 3.99 -11.34
N GLY A 193 -14.51 5.19 -11.94
CA GLY A 193 -15.54 5.83 -12.77
C GLY A 193 -16.94 5.82 -12.11
N ASP A 194 -17.96 5.47 -12.86
CA ASP A 194 -19.35 5.41 -12.41
C ASP A 194 -19.76 4.05 -11.80
N CYS A 195 -18.82 3.10 -11.71
CA CYS A 195 -19.09 1.77 -11.16
C CYS A 195 -19.64 1.84 -9.71
N THR A 196 -20.70 1.09 -9.43
CA THR A 196 -21.36 1.04 -8.11
C THR A 196 -21.40 -0.35 -7.48
N LEU A 197 -20.84 -1.37 -8.13
CA LEU A 197 -20.98 -2.78 -7.74
C LEU A 197 -20.60 -3.05 -6.26
N CYS A 198 -19.55 -2.45 -5.74
CA CYS A 198 -19.14 -2.64 -4.35
C CYS A 198 -20.12 -1.98 -3.36
N ARG A 199 -20.79 -0.87 -3.74
CA ARG A 199 -21.85 -0.23 -2.95
C ARG A 199 -23.08 -1.11 -2.91
N ASP A 200 -23.53 -1.57 -4.06
CA ASP A 200 -24.79 -2.28 -4.23
C ASP A 200 -24.76 -3.67 -3.58
N ALA A 201 -23.60 -4.31 -3.57
CA ALA A 201 -23.37 -5.60 -2.93
C ALA A 201 -23.01 -5.54 -1.44
N CYS A 202 -22.79 -4.35 -0.86
CA CYS A 202 -22.30 -4.24 0.52
C CYS A 202 -23.34 -4.75 1.54
N PRO A 203 -23.10 -5.86 2.27
CA PRO A 203 -24.10 -6.46 3.18
C PRO A 203 -24.38 -5.58 4.41
N ALA A 204 -23.56 -4.58 4.67
CA ALA A 204 -23.75 -3.61 5.75
C ALA A 204 -24.31 -2.27 5.25
N GLY A 205 -24.54 -2.10 3.94
CA GLY A 205 -24.88 -0.79 3.37
C GLY A 205 -23.89 0.31 3.74
N ALA A 206 -22.62 -0.06 3.92
CA ALA A 206 -21.59 0.84 4.46
C ALA A 206 -20.91 1.69 3.39
N ILE A 207 -20.86 1.25 2.14
CA ILE A 207 -20.17 1.93 1.05
C ILE A 207 -21.09 2.99 0.46
N LYS A 208 -20.67 4.25 0.49
CA LYS A 208 -21.49 5.38 0.00
C LYS A 208 -21.53 5.48 -1.53
N GLY A 209 -20.55 4.89 -2.22
CA GLY A 209 -20.44 4.95 -3.68
C GLY A 209 -19.93 6.27 -4.24
N VAL A 210 -19.52 7.20 -3.38
CA VAL A 210 -18.94 8.48 -3.77
C VAL A 210 -17.60 8.24 -4.45
N GLY A 211 -17.36 8.86 -5.61
CA GLY A 211 -16.10 8.79 -6.31
C GLY A 211 -15.10 9.82 -5.79
N THR A 212 -13.82 9.57 -6.04
CA THR A 212 -12.75 10.54 -5.84
C THR A 212 -11.79 10.49 -7.02
N LYS A 213 -11.21 11.63 -7.39
CA LYS A 213 -10.17 11.70 -8.43
C LYS A 213 -8.83 11.13 -7.91
N ASP A 214 -8.53 11.44 -6.64
CA ASP A 214 -7.26 11.05 -6.01
C ASP A 214 -7.49 10.12 -4.82
N ASN A 215 -7.82 10.70 -3.66
CA ASN A 215 -8.11 10.00 -2.42
C ASN A 215 -9.15 10.78 -1.61
N TYR A 216 -9.81 10.08 -0.70
CA TYR A 216 -10.69 10.71 0.29
C TYR A 216 -9.85 11.39 1.36
N LYS A 217 -10.29 12.55 1.88
CA LYS A 217 -9.64 13.26 2.99
C LYS A 217 -9.70 12.44 4.27
N ASN A 218 -10.82 11.75 4.47
CA ASN A 218 -11.03 10.82 5.57
C ASN A 218 -11.91 9.65 5.10
N ARG A 219 -11.96 8.58 5.88
CA ARG A 219 -12.73 7.37 5.54
C ARG A 219 -14.24 7.57 5.51
N ASP A 220 -14.76 8.57 6.25
CA ASP A 220 -16.19 8.81 6.36
C ASP A 220 -16.77 9.45 5.09
N GLU A 221 -15.94 10.00 4.20
CA GLU A 221 -16.38 10.41 2.86
C GLU A 221 -16.80 9.20 2.01
N ALA A 222 -16.11 8.06 2.14
CA ALA A 222 -16.37 6.85 1.35
C ALA A 222 -17.32 5.87 2.03
N LEU A 223 -17.27 5.77 3.37
CA LEU A 223 -17.96 4.74 4.14
C LEU A 223 -18.75 5.32 5.32
N TYR A 224 -19.85 4.68 5.65
CA TYR A 224 -20.42 4.62 7.01
C TYR A 224 -19.59 3.59 7.79
N PHE A 225 -18.42 3.99 8.29
CA PHE A 225 -17.42 3.05 8.81
C PHE A 225 -17.93 2.21 9.98
N SER A 226 -18.73 2.79 10.88
CA SER A 226 -19.35 2.07 12.00
C SER A 226 -20.19 0.88 11.52
N ARG A 227 -21.01 1.05 10.48
CA ARG A 227 -21.83 -0.03 9.92
C ARG A 227 -20.97 -1.20 9.43
N CYS A 228 -19.84 -0.90 8.77
CA CYS A 228 -18.89 -1.93 8.33
C CYS A 228 -18.31 -2.67 9.55
N VAL A 229 -17.83 -1.95 10.57
CA VAL A 229 -17.25 -2.55 11.79
C VAL A 229 -18.27 -3.38 12.54
N GLU A 230 -19.49 -2.89 12.74
CA GLU A 230 -20.58 -3.61 13.40
C GLU A 230 -20.88 -4.95 12.70
N LYS A 231 -20.95 -4.96 11.37
CA LYS A 231 -21.16 -6.18 10.59
C LYS A 231 -19.98 -7.15 10.74
N LEU A 232 -18.75 -6.63 10.67
CA LEU A 232 -17.53 -7.45 10.77
C LEU A 232 -17.37 -8.07 12.17
N VAL A 233 -17.52 -7.26 13.22
CA VAL A 233 -17.30 -7.69 14.62
C VAL A 233 -18.54 -8.32 15.22
N GLY A 234 -19.71 -7.75 14.96
CA GLY A 234 -20.98 -8.19 15.53
C GLY A 234 -21.46 -9.52 14.97
N GLU A 235 -21.22 -9.77 13.68
CA GLU A 235 -21.75 -10.94 12.98
C GLU A 235 -20.63 -11.83 12.41
N PHE A 236 -19.80 -11.31 11.50
CA PHE A 236 -18.92 -12.16 10.68
C PHE A 236 -17.79 -12.80 11.46
N SER A 237 -17.21 -12.11 12.45
CA SER A 237 -16.18 -12.72 13.30
C SER A 237 -16.70 -13.84 14.21
N LYS A 238 -18.03 -13.96 14.36
CA LYS A 238 -18.70 -14.99 15.15
C LYS A 238 -19.17 -16.18 14.31
N LEU A 239 -18.99 -16.11 12.99
CA LEU A 239 -19.32 -17.25 12.12
C LEU A 239 -18.42 -18.45 12.45
N PRO A 240 -18.95 -19.68 12.38
CA PRO A 240 -18.17 -20.88 12.59
C PRO A 240 -16.92 -20.90 11.70
N ASN A 241 -15.77 -21.14 12.31
CA ASN A 241 -14.46 -21.21 11.65
C ASN A 241 -14.04 -19.91 10.91
N VAL A 242 -14.61 -18.74 11.29
CA VAL A 242 -14.19 -17.40 10.84
C VAL A 242 -13.82 -16.60 12.08
N GLY A 243 -12.57 -16.62 12.47
CA GLY A 243 -12.06 -15.98 13.70
C GLY A 243 -11.55 -14.55 13.50
N ALA A 244 -11.98 -13.81 12.46
CA ALA A 244 -11.51 -12.46 12.18
C ALA A 244 -12.62 -11.55 11.65
N ALA A 245 -12.44 -10.24 11.84
CA ALA A 245 -13.33 -9.21 11.33
C ALA A 245 -13.08 -8.97 9.83
N ILE A 246 -13.48 -9.92 8.99
CA ILE A 246 -13.32 -9.89 7.53
C ILE A 246 -14.69 -10.07 6.84
N CYS A 247 -14.79 -9.67 5.57
CA CYS A 247 -16.00 -9.82 4.76
C CYS A 247 -15.69 -10.40 3.37
N GLY A 248 -15.00 -9.64 2.50
CA GLY A 248 -14.64 -10.08 1.15
C GLY A 248 -15.65 -9.73 0.05
N VAL A 249 -16.89 -9.39 0.36
CA VAL A 249 -17.95 -9.14 -0.64
C VAL A 249 -17.57 -8.02 -1.61
N CYS A 250 -17.17 -6.85 -1.12
CA CYS A 250 -16.74 -5.73 -1.97
C CYS A 250 -15.45 -6.02 -2.77
N ILE A 251 -14.68 -7.03 -2.33
CA ILE A 251 -13.51 -7.53 -3.07
C ILE A 251 -13.99 -8.41 -4.22
N ASN A 252 -14.92 -9.34 -3.96
CA ASN A 252 -15.42 -10.29 -4.94
C ASN A 252 -16.11 -9.61 -6.12
N VAL A 253 -16.99 -8.65 -5.85
CA VAL A 253 -17.80 -8.00 -6.89
C VAL A 253 -17.02 -6.97 -7.73
N CYS A 254 -15.79 -6.62 -7.33
CA CYS A 254 -14.99 -5.66 -8.09
C CYS A 254 -14.61 -6.21 -9.47
N PRO A 255 -14.87 -5.48 -10.57
CA PRO A 255 -14.60 -5.96 -11.93
C PRO A 255 -13.11 -5.98 -12.26
N PHE A 256 -12.28 -5.22 -11.53
CA PHE A 256 -10.83 -5.24 -11.72
C PHE A 256 -10.23 -6.53 -11.17
N GLY A 257 -9.30 -7.13 -11.92
CA GLY A 257 -8.57 -8.34 -11.53
C GLY A 257 -9.37 -9.64 -11.65
N ARG A 258 -10.39 -9.65 -12.48
CA ARG A 258 -11.13 -10.87 -12.86
C ARG A 258 -10.47 -11.59 -14.00
#